data_d4ce296bedef9ae3ed57063fc9e3933b
#
_entry.id   d4ce296bedef9ae3ed57063fc9e3933b
#
_cell.length_a   1.000
_cell.length_b   1.000
_cell.length_c   1.000
_cell.angle_alpha   90.00
_cell.angle_beta   90.00
_cell.angle_gamma   90.00
#
_symmetry.space_group_name_H-M   'P 1'
#
loop_
_entity.id
_entity.type
_entity.pdbx_description
1 polymer ?
#
loop_
_entity_poly.entity_id
_entity_poly.type
_entity_poly.pdbx_seq_one_letter_code
_entity_poly.pdbx_strand_id
1 'polypeptide(L)'
;MFRQLTEELVTLLAYEATREVRTVEAELETPVAKTVGTYFAKPTPLVVPILRAGLGMLEGMTRLVPTAEVGFLGMARNEETLDIITYAERLPGDLTGRQVFVLDPMLATGGTLSQAIKFLFERGADSVTCICLIAAPEGIARLESEHGNDDRVHLVLAARDERLNEKSYIVPGLGDAGDRLYGLAH
;
A
#
# COMPACT_ATOMS: atom_id res chain seq x y z
N MET A 1 3.70 6.29 20.78
CA MET A 1 3.82 7.52 19.98
C MET A 1 4.09 7.24 18.49
N PHE A 2 5.20 6.58 18.06
CA PHE A 2 5.47 6.34 16.64
C PHE A 2 4.35 5.57 15.91
N ARG A 3 3.88 4.47 16.48
CA ARG A 3 2.77 3.65 15.96
C ARG A 3 1.49 4.46 15.74
N GLN A 4 1.12 5.28 16.73
CA GLN A 4 -0.06 6.15 16.67
C GLN A 4 0.07 7.21 15.56
N LEU A 5 1.23 7.87 15.47
CA LEU A 5 1.47 8.87 14.40
C LEU A 5 1.43 8.23 13.01
N THR A 6 1.97 7.01 12.87
CA THR A 6 1.86 6.25 11.63
C THR A 6 0.40 6.02 11.24
N GLU A 7 -0.42 5.56 12.18
CA GLU A 7 -1.83 5.29 11.96
C GLU A 7 -2.62 6.55 11.57
N GLU A 8 -2.39 7.67 12.27
CA GLU A 8 -3.03 8.95 11.95
C GLU A 8 -2.63 9.46 10.55
N LEU A 9 -1.34 9.42 10.22
CA LEU A 9 -0.83 9.82 8.91
C LEU A 9 -1.38 8.93 7.79
N VAL A 10 -1.44 7.63 8.01
CA VAL A 10 -2.02 6.68 7.04
C VAL A 10 -3.49 6.98 6.78
N THR A 11 -4.26 7.38 7.77
CA THR A 11 -5.67 7.78 7.57
C THR A 11 -5.78 8.96 6.58
N LEU A 12 -4.87 9.94 6.66
CA LEU A 12 -4.84 11.06 5.71
C LEU A 12 -4.39 10.63 4.31
N LEU A 13 -3.37 9.76 4.22
CA LEU A 13 -2.92 9.22 2.94
C LEU A 13 -3.99 8.33 2.30
N ALA A 14 -4.70 7.54 3.08
CA ALA A 14 -5.82 6.71 2.63
C ALA A 14 -6.95 7.56 2.05
N TYR A 15 -7.24 8.72 2.66
CA TYR A 15 -8.21 9.67 2.12
C TYR A 15 -7.83 10.14 0.71
N GLU A 16 -6.56 10.49 0.49
CA GLU A 16 -6.08 10.87 -0.84
C GLU A 16 -6.07 9.67 -1.81
N ALA A 17 -5.59 8.52 -1.36
CA ALA A 17 -5.48 7.31 -2.17
C ALA A 17 -6.84 6.78 -2.66
N THR A 18 -7.92 7.04 -1.92
CA THR A 18 -9.25 6.54 -2.23
C THR A 18 -10.12 7.50 -3.02
N ARG A 19 -9.59 8.63 -3.50
CA ARG A 19 -10.37 9.61 -4.29
C ARG A 19 -11.02 9.01 -5.54
N GLU A 20 -10.37 8.05 -6.16
CA GLU A 20 -10.82 7.40 -7.39
C GLU A 20 -11.31 5.95 -7.16
N VAL A 21 -11.68 5.64 -5.90
CA VAL A 21 -12.27 4.34 -5.62
C VAL A 21 -13.63 4.22 -6.33
N ARG A 22 -13.85 3.08 -6.98
CA ARG A 22 -15.07 2.87 -7.75
C ARG A 22 -16.29 2.71 -6.85
N THR A 23 -17.32 3.45 -7.20
CA THR A 23 -18.60 3.44 -6.48
C THR A 23 -19.77 3.15 -7.42
N VAL A 24 -20.86 2.71 -6.84
CA VAL A 24 -22.15 2.50 -7.51
C VAL A 24 -23.26 3.14 -6.69
N GLU A 25 -24.31 3.61 -7.35
CA GLU A 25 -25.52 4.06 -6.69
C GLU A 25 -26.50 2.89 -6.52
N ALA A 26 -27.17 2.85 -5.38
CA ALA A 26 -28.24 1.89 -5.13
C ALA A 26 -29.33 2.51 -4.27
N GLU A 27 -30.56 2.05 -4.48
CA GLU A 27 -31.69 2.44 -3.65
C GLU A 27 -31.53 1.94 -2.22
N LEU A 28 -31.84 2.79 -1.27
CA LEU A 28 -31.91 2.46 0.14
C LEU A 28 -33.11 3.17 0.80
N GLU A 29 -33.51 2.68 1.95
CA GLU A 29 -34.56 3.28 2.74
C GLU A 29 -33.98 3.76 4.09
N THR A 30 -34.10 5.05 4.33
CA THR A 30 -33.78 5.64 5.64
C THR A 30 -35.01 5.53 6.56
N PRO A 31 -34.88 5.82 7.86
CA PRO A 31 -36.04 5.90 8.75
C PRO A 31 -37.10 6.92 8.32
N VAL A 32 -36.79 7.81 7.38
CA VAL A 32 -37.66 8.89 6.95
C VAL A 32 -38.23 8.67 5.54
N ALA A 33 -37.39 8.22 4.59
CA ALA A 33 -37.78 8.10 3.19
C ALA A 33 -36.87 7.19 2.38
N LYS A 34 -37.38 6.71 1.22
CA LYS A 34 -36.53 6.10 0.18
C LYS A 34 -35.62 7.13 -0.44
N THR A 35 -34.40 6.73 -0.71
CA THR A 35 -33.37 7.56 -1.34
C THR A 35 -32.38 6.71 -2.11
N VAL A 36 -31.39 7.33 -2.73
CA VAL A 36 -30.26 6.67 -3.40
C VAL A 36 -29.01 6.93 -2.59
N GLY A 37 -28.24 5.90 -2.29
CA GLY A 37 -26.95 5.97 -1.60
C GLY A 37 -25.82 5.50 -2.48
N THR A 38 -24.60 5.88 -2.09
CA THR A 38 -23.36 5.50 -2.78
C THR A 38 -22.69 4.34 -2.02
N TYR A 39 -22.29 3.32 -2.74
CA TYR A 39 -21.62 2.13 -2.22
C TYR A 39 -20.33 1.85 -3.00
N PHE A 40 -19.40 1.14 -2.41
CA PHE A 40 -18.26 0.62 -3.17
C PHE A 40 -18.73 -0.36 -4.25
N ALA A 41 -18.19 -0.21 -5.46
CA ALA A 41 -18.44 -1.15 -6.54
C ALA A 41 -17.86 -2.54 -6.17
N LYS A 42 -18.46 -3.58 -6.75
CA LYS A 42 -17.94 -4.95 -6.63
C LYS A 42 -17.02 -5.27 -7.81
N PRO A 43 -15.95 -6.04 -7.60
CA PRO A 43 -15.44 -6.53 -6.32
C PRO A 43 -14.91 -5.38 -5.45
N THR A 44 -15.07 -5.49 -4.12
CA THR A 44 -14.59 -4.47 -3.17
C THR A 44 -13.08 -4.31 -3.25
N PRO A 45 -12.54 -3.13 -2.93
CA PRO A 45 -11.10 -2.92 -2.87
C PRO A 45 -10.39 -3.93 -1.96
N LEU A 46 -9.15 -4.27 -2.30
CA LEU A 46 -8.27 -5.12 -1.51
C LEU A 46 -7.15 -4.28 -0.90
N VAL A 47 -6.91 -4.41 0.38
CA VAL A 47 -5.79 -3.78 1.09
C VAL A 47 -4.71 -4.82 1.34
N VAL A 48 -3.49 -4.53 0.95
CA VAL A 48 -2.35 -5.46 1.01
C VAL A 48 -1.17 -4.81 1.72
N PRO A 49 -1.03 -4.98 3.05
CA PRO A 49 0.19 -4.59 3.74
C PRO A 49 1.35 -5.52 3.34
N ILE A 50 2.49 -4.91 3.03
CA ILE A 50 3.76 -5.63 2.88
C ILE A 50 4.30 -5.92 4.29
N LEU A 51 4.37 -7.19 4.63
CA LEU A 51 4.84 -7.62 5.94
C LEU A 51 6.37 -7.38 6.07
N ARG A 52 6.86 -7.01 7.25
CA ARG A 52 6.13 -6.75 8.52
C ARG A 52 5.62 -5.31 8.63
N ALA A 53 6.38 -4.32 8.12
CA ALA A 53 6.20 -2.91 8.42
C ALA A 53 4.85 -2.34 7.94
N GLY A 54 4.36 -2.76 6.78
CA GLY A 54 3.07 -2.34 6.25
C GLY A 54 1.87 -2.69 7.14
N LEU A 55 2.01 -3.72 8.00
CA LEU A 55 0.96 -4.07 8.95
C LEU A 55 0.63 -2.94 9.93
N GLY A 56 1.61 -2.09 10.27
CA GLY A 56 1.40 -0.90 11.12
C GLY A 56 0.59 0.21 10.46
N MET A 57 0.33 0.09 9.16
CA MET A 57 -0.49 1.02 8.39
C MET A 57 -1.95 0.54 8.23
N LEU A 58 -2.22 -0.73 8.53
CA LEU A 58 -3.49 -1.37 8.21
C LEU A 58 -4.68 -0.74 8.94
N GLU A 59 -4.53 -0.42 10.22
CA GLU A 59 -5.58 0.19 11.04
C GLU A 59 -6.04 1.55 10.47
N GLY A 60 -5.07 2.40 10.09
CA GLY A 60 -5.36 3.71 9.48
C GLY A 60 -6.12 3.58 8.15
N MET A 61 -5.76 2.59 7.32
CA MET A 61 -6.43 2.34 6.04
C MET A 61 -7.85 1.76 6.24
N THR A 62 -8.01 0.74 7.07
CA THR A 62 -9.30 0.07 7.27
C THR A 62 -10.32 0.93 8.02
N ARG A 63 -9.85 1.92 8.78
CA ARG A 63 -10.74 2.94 9.36
C ARG A 63 -11.47 3.75 8.30
N LEU A 64 -10.82 4.04 7.18
CA LEU A 64 -11.41 4.80 6.08
C LEU A 64 -12.21 3.90 5.12
N VAL A 65 -11.74 2.67 4.89
CA VAL A 65 -12.36 1.70 3.98
C VAL A 65 -12.74 0.42 4.76
N PRO A 66 -13.73 0.49 5.66
CA PRO A 66 -14.00 -0.59 6.62
C PRO A 66 -14.54 -1.87 5.98
N THR A 67 -15.01 -1.80 4.74
CA THR A 67 -15.53 -2.96 3.98
C THR A 67 -14.51 -3.54 3.00
N ALA A 68 -13.30 -2.99 2.93
CA ALA A 68 -12.24 -3.55 2.11
C ALA A 68 -11.83 -4.94 2.63
N GLU A 69 -11.56 -5.84 1.72
CA GLU A 69 -10.91 -7.11 2.06
C GLU A 69 -9.42 -6.85 2.36
N VAL A 70 -8.83 -7.70 3.19
CA VAL A 70 -7.42 -7.60 3.53
C VAL A 70 -6.69 -8.86 3.09
N GLY A 71 -5.65 -8.67 2.30
CA GLY A 71 -4.69 -9.71 1.97
C GLY A 71 -3.33 -9.41 2.59
N PHE A 72 -2.41 -10.38 2.58
CA PHE A 72 -1.09 -10.20 3.16
C PHE A 72 -0.02 -10.67 2.18
N LEU A 73 1.04 -9.88 2.04
CA LEU A 73 2.17 -10.19 1.20
C LEU A 73 3.46 -9.97 1.99
N GLY A 74 4.19 -11.05 2.24
CA GLY A 74 5.50 -11.03 2.88
C GLY A 74 6.58 -11.08 1.83
N MET A 75 7.36 -10.02 1.72
CA MET A 75 8.48 -9.91 0.80
C MET A 75 9.74 -9.54 1.55
N ALA A 76 10.83 -10.20 1.24
CA ALA A 76 12.15 -9.91 1.79
C ALA A 76 13.18 -9.88 0.67
N ARG A 77 14.20 -9.06 0.83
CA ARG A 77 15.36 -9.06 -0.06
C ARG A 77 16.31 -10.17 0.37
N ASN A 78 16.70 -11.02 -0.55
CA ASN A 78 17.80 -11.94 -0.32
C ASN A 78 19.11 -11.15 -0.23
N GLU A 79 19.85 -11.31 0.87
CA GLU A 79 21.08 -10.55 1.11
C GLU A 79 22.22 -10.95 0.17
N GLU A 80 22.23 -12.19 -0.33
CA GLU A 80 23.27 -12.73 -1.20
C GLU A 80 22.99 -12.43 -2.68
N THR A 81 21.75 -12.69 -3.15
CA THR A 81 21.39 -12.56 -4.57
C THR A 81 20.77 -11.21 -4.90
N LEU A 82 20.38 -10.44 -3.88
CA LEU A 82 19.64 -9.16 -3.98
C LEU A 82 18.24 -9.28 -4.59
N ASP A 83 17.77 -10.50 -4.87
CA ASP A 83 16.45 -10.77 -5.37
C ASP A 83 15.38 -10.56 -4.28
N ILE A 84 14.17 -10.23 -4.70
CA ILE A 84 13.02 -10.17 -3.80
C ILE A 84 12.36 -11.53 -3.74
N ILE A 85 12.27 -12.08 -2.54
CA ILE A 85 11.63 -13.37 -2.26
C ILE A 85 10.29 -13.14 -1.59
N THR A 86 9.24 -13.77 -2.08
CA THR A 86 7.95 -13.84 -1.40
C THR A 86 7.97 -14.99 -0.42
N TYR A 87 7.96 -14.71 0.89
CA TYR A 87 7.99 -15.71 1.96
C TYR A 87 6.62 -15.96 2.60
N ALA A 88 5.66 -15.09 2.37
CA ALA A 88 4.29 -15.23 2.85
C ALA A 88 3.31 -14.64 1.84
N GLU A 89 2.24 -15.37 1.59
CA GLU A 89 1.17 -14.96 0.69
C GLU A 89 -0.18 -15.40 1.26
N ARG A 90 -1.09 -14.46 1.39
CA ARG A 90 -2.50 -14.69 1.71
C ARG A 90 -3.33 -13.68 0.91
N LEU A 91 -3.53 -13.99 -0.37
CA LEU A 91 -4.29 -13.21 -1.32
C LEU A 91 -5.36 -14.09 -1.98
N PRO A 92 -6.46 -13.51 -2.48
CA PRO A 92 -7.33 -14.20 -3.43
C PRO A 92 -6.53 -14.66 -4.65
N GLY A 93 -6.82 -15.85 -5.17
CA GLY A 93 -6.12 -16.39 -6.34
C GLY A 93 -6.39 -15.61 -7.63
N ASP A 94 -7.54 -14.92 -7.70
CA ASP A 94 -7.96 -14.06 -8.82
C ASP A 94 -8.32 -12.67 -8.27
N LEU A 95 -7.66 -11.65 -8.82
CA LEU A 95 -7.85 -10.24 -8.47
C LEU A 95 -8.55 -9.46 -9.61
N THR A 96 -9.11 -10.16 -10.60
CA THR A 96 -9.75 -9.53 -11.75
C THR A 96 -10.80 -8.49 -11.31
N GLY A 97 -10.66 -7.28 -11.85
CA GLY A 97 -11.53 -6.15 -11.56
C GLY A 97 -11.31 -5.49 -10.20
N ARG A 98 -10.33 -5.90 -9.38
CA ARG A 98 -10.07 -5.29 -8.08
C ARG A 98 -9.11 -4.12 -8.16
N GLN A 99 -9.44 -3.05 -7.46
CA GLN A 99 -8.50 -2.00 -7.08
C GLN A 99 -7.75 -2.46 -5.83
N VAL A 100 -6.41 -2.41 -5.86
CA VAL A 100 -5.57 -2.88 -4.76
C VAL A 100 -4.80 -1.72 -4.15
N PHE A 101 -4.85 -1.60 -2.82
CA PHE A 101 -4.08 -0.64 -2.04
C PHE A 101 -2.93 -1.35 -1.33
N VAL A 102 -1.71 -1.11 -1.76
CA VAL A 102 -0.50 -1.68 -1.15
C VAL A 102 0.02 -0.74 -0.08
N LEU A 103 0.27 -1.26 1.12
CA LEU A 103 0.79 -0.49 2.24
C LEU A 103 2.24 -0.87 2.52
N ASP A 104 3.15 0.06 2.28
CA ASP A 104 4.57 -0.09 2.63
C ASP A 104 5.09 1.27 3.14
N PRO A 105 5.51 1.39 4.40
CA PRO A 105 5.87 2.69 4.96
C PRO A 105 7.06 3.37 4.27
N MET A 106 7.93 2.61 3.59
CA MET A 106 9.22 3.13 3.15
C MET A 106 9.55 2.73 1.70
N LEU A 107 9.40 3.67 0.78
CA LEU A 107 9.89 3.50 -0.58
C LEU A 107 11.38 3.87 -0.65
N ALA A 108 12.27 2.94 -0.28
CA ALA A 108 13.71 3.12 -0.32
C ALA A 108 14.27 2.86 -1.74
N THR A 109 14.60 1.62 -2.06
CA THR A 109 15.12 1.23 -3.39
C THR A 109 14.04 0.97 -4.43
N GLY A 110 12.79 0.87 -4.04
CA GLY A 110 11.66 0.57 -4.91
C GLY A 110 11.50 -0.90 -5.32
N GLY A 111 12.46 -1.78 -4.98
CA GLY A 111 12.44 -3.17 -5.42
C GLY A 111 11.23 -3.94 -4.91
N THR A 112 10.95 -3.85 -3.62
CA THR A 112 9.82 -4.55 -2.99
C THR A 112 8.49 -4.13 -3.57
N LEU A 113 8.23 -2.82 -3.69
CA LEU A 113 6.98 -2.32 -4.26
C LEU A 113 6.85 -2.68 -5.74
N SER A 114 7.91 -2.53 -6.54
CA SER A 114 7.87 -2.94 -7.95
C SER A 114 7.52 -4.42 -8.12
N GLN A 115 8.12 -5.28 -7.32
CA GLN A 115 7.80 -6.71 -7.36
C GLN A 115 6.37 -6.99 -6.89
N ALA A 116 5.88 -6.29 -5.85
CA ALA A 116 4.51 -6.42 -5.39
C ALA A 116 3.50 -5.99 -6.48
N ILE A 117 3.76 -4.89 -7.18
CA ILE A 117 2.93 -4.42 -8.30
C ILE A 117 2.84 -5.48 -9.40
N LYS A 118 3.99 -6.02 -9.86
CA LYS A 118 4.04 -7.08 -10.87
C LYS A 118 3.23 -8.30 -10.44
N PHE A 119 3.46 -8.75 -9.22
CA PHE A 119 2.78 -9.91 -8.63
C PHE A 119 1.25 -9.74 -8.57
N LEU A 120 0.76 -8.55 -8.26
CA LEU A 120 -0.67 -8.25 -8.19
C LEU A 120 -1.29 -8.19 -9.60
N PHE A 121 -0.60 -7.60 -10.56
CA PHE A 121 -1.07 -7.59 -11.96
C PHE A 121 -1.07 -8.98 -12.61
N GLU A 122 -0.11 -9.84 -12.28
CA GLU A 122 -0.11 -11.24 -12.73
C GLU A 122 -1.34 -12.02 -12.25
N ARG A 123 -1.98 -11.58 -11.16
CA ARG A 123 -3.25 -12.11 -10.64
C ARG A 123 -4.49 -11.38 -11.13
N GLY A 124 -4.33 -10.43 -12.04
CA GLY A 124 -5.44 -9.73 -12.67
C GLY A 124 -5.92 -8.47 -11.94
N ALA A 125 -5.14 -7.91 -11.01
CA ALA A 125 -5.49 -6.63 -10.40
C ALA A 125 -5.78 -5.56 -11.46
N ASP A 126 -6.81 -4.78 -11.25
CA ASP A 126 -7.25 -3.74 -12.18
C ASP A 126 -6.41 -2.47 -12.06
N SER A 127 -6.07 -2.09 -10.83
CA SER A 127 -5.14 -1.02 -10.51
C SER A 127 -4.44 -1.27 -9.18
N VAL A 128 -3.26 -0.68 -9.02
CA VAL A 128 -2.48 -0.78 -7.78
C VAL A 128 -2.09 0.62 -7.31
N THR A 129 -2.56 0.99 -6.13
CA THR A 129 -2.17 2.23 -5.46
C THR A 129 -1.25 1.91 -4.29
N CYS A 130 0.00 2.35 -4.38
CA CYS A 130 0.99 2.21 -3.31
C CYS A 130 0.89 3.40 -2.35
N ILE A 131 0.80 3.14 -1.06
CA ILE A 131 0.74 4.16 0.00
C ILE A 131 2.00 4.05 0.83
N CYS A 132 2.80 5.14 0.87
CA CYS A 132 4.07 5.19 1.60
C CYS A 132 4.11 6.41 2.52
N LEU A 133 4.80 6.28 3.67
CA LEU A 133 5.03 7.41 4.57
C LEU A 133 6.16 8.29 4.04
N ILE A 134 7.30 7.68 3.73
CA ILE A 134 8.46 8.39 3.16
C ILE A 134 9.03 7.64 1.96
N ALA A 135 9.65 8.39 1.06
CA ALA A 135 10.34 7.84 -0.10
C ALA A 135 11.70 8.50 -0.34
N ALA A 136 12.64 7.74 -0.88
CA ALA A 136 13.84 8.29 -1.50
C ALA A 136 13.62 8.53 -3.00
N PRO A 137 14.29 9.53 -3.60
CA PRO A 137 14.23 9.79 -5.05
C PRO A 137 14.58 8.56 -5.89
N GLU A 138 15.53 7.75 -5.44
CA GLU A 138 15.97 6.52 -6.11
C GLU A 138 14.85 5.50 -6.24
N GLY A 139 14.05 5.33 -5.17
CA GLY A 139 12.91 4.42 -5.19
C GLY A 139 11.78 4.92 -6.10
N ILE A 140 11.50 6.23 -6.06
CA ILE A 140 10.53 6.86 -6.96
C ILE A 140 10.96 6.68 -8.41
N ALA A 141 12.21 7.03 -8.75
CA ALA A 141 12.74 6.90 -10.10
C ALA A 141 12.68 5.45 -10.62
N ARG A 142 12.90 4.47 -9.75
CA ARG A 142 12.75 3.07 -10.13
C ARG A 142 11.30 2.72 -10.46
N LEU A 143 10.34 3.11 -9.61
CA LEU A 143 8.92 2.86 -9.92
C LEU A 143 8.48 3.57 -11.19
N GLU A 144 8.90 4.80 -11.42
CA GLU A 144 8.65 5.54 -12.66
C GLU A 144 9.26 4.83 -13.87
N SER A 145 10.49 4.31 -13.77
CA SER A 145 11.15 3.58 -14.86
C SER A 145 10.46 2.25 -15.17
N GLU A 146 9.99 1.51 -14.15
CA GLU A 146 9.42 0.18 -14.35
C GLU A 146 7.90 0.20 -14.60
N HIS A 147 7.18 1.23 -14.13
CA HIS A 147 5.72 1.31 -14.13
C HIS A 147 5.15 2.66 -14.56
N GLY A 148 5.97 3.70 -14.76
CA GLY A 148 5.49 5.07 -15.00
C GLY A 148 4.68 5.29 -16.29
N ASN A 149 4.68 4.31 -17.21
CA ASN A 149 3.84 4.33 -18.41
C ASN A 149 2.51 3.57 -18.22
N ASP A 150 2.27 3.00 -17.04
CA ASP A 150 1.03 2.28 -16.71
C ASP A 150 0.16 3.16 -15.81
N ASP A 151 -0.89 3.72 -16.38
CA ASP A 151 -1.85 4.59 -15.70
C ASP A 151 -2.67 3.90 -14.60
N ARG A 152 -2.52 2.57 -14.48
CA ARG A 152 -3.11 1.78 -13.40
C ARG A 152 -2.26 1.75 -12.12
N VAL A 153 -1.03 2.30 -12.16
CA VAL A 153 -0.13 2.35 -11.01
C VAL A 153 -0.09 3.76 -10.43
N HIS A 154 -0.45 3.89 -9.15
CA HIS A 154 -0.45 5.16 -8.45
C HIS A 154 0.44 5.08 -7.21
N LEU A 155 1.12 6.18 -6.90
CA LEU A 155 1.90 6.34 -5.68
C LEU A 155 1.34 7.52 -4.85
N VAL A 156 0.93 7.22 -3.62
CA VAL A 156 0.52 8.23 -2.64
C VAL A 156 1.57 8.27 -1.54
N LEU A 157 2.17 9.42 -1.34
CA LEU A 157 3.35 9.61 -0.52
C LEU A 157 3.18 10.81 0.42
N ALA A 158 3.51 10.65 1.72
CA ALA A 158 3.44 11.78 2.64
C ALA A 158 4.64 12.72 2.47
N ALA A 159 5.86 12.17 2.33
CA ALA A 159 7.05 13.00 2.16
C ALA A 159 8.12 12.30 1.30
N ARG A 160 8.83 13.10 0.50
CA ARG A 160 10.05 12.69 -0.19
C ARG A 160 11.25 13.22 0.59
N ASP A 161 12.14 12.31 0.98
CA ASP A 161 13.40 12.61 1.62
C ASP A 161 14.53 12.85 0.60
N GLU A 162 15.76 13.09 1.10
CA GLU A 162 16.85 13.58 0.25
C GLU A 162 17.43 12.51 -0.68
N ARG A 163 17.75 11.31 -0.14
CA ARG A 163 18.47 10.24 -0.84
C ARG A 163 18.50 8.94 -0.04
N LEU A 164 19.12 7.92 -0.62
CA LEU A 164 19.60 6.74 0.12
C LEU A 164 21.05 6.92 0.57
N ASN A 165 21.40 6.31 1.71
CA ASN A 165 22.80 6.14 2.12
C ASN A 165 23.39 4.86 1.52
N GLU A 166 24.67 4.59 1.80
CA GLU A 166 25.43 3.44 1.32
C GLU A 166 24.81 2.07 1.71
N LYS A 167 24.01 2.04 2.78
CA LYS A 167 23.28 0.86 3.26
C LYS A 167 21.83 0.81 2.79
N SER A 168 21.46 1.65 1.81
CA SER A 168 20.10 1.78 1.27
C SER A 168 19.05 2.26 2.29
N TYR A 169 19.44 2.94 3.36
CA TYR A 169 18.52 3.64 4.24
C TYR A 169 18.18 5.03 3.70
N ILE A 170 16.94 5.44 3.86
CA ILE A 170 16.47 6.78 3.52
C ILE A 170 17.11 7.80 4.47
N VAL A 171 17.56 8.93 3.92
CA VAL A 171 18.21 10.03 4.67
C VAL A 171 17.42 11.32 4.43
N PRO A 172 17.04 12.06 5.49
CA PRO A 172 17.25 11.79 6.92
C PRO A 172 16.50 10.57 7.44
N GLY A 173 15.33 10.24 6.85
CA GLY A 173 14.58 9.02 7.10
C GLY A 173 14.07 8.87 8.54
N LEU A 174 13.71 7.63 8.86
CA LEU A 174 13.22 7.26 10.18
C LEU A 174 13.84 5.95 10.72
N GLY A 175 14.90 5.44 10.07
CA GLY A 175 15.50 4.15 10.39
C GLY A 175 14.68 2.99 9.81
N ASP A 176 14.69 1.83 10.46
CA ASP A 176 13.84 0.70 10.09
C ASP A 176 12.43 0.86 10.66
N ALA A 177 11.43 0.92 9.77
CA ALA A 177 10.04 1.11 10.18
C ALA A 177 9.47 -0.12 10.92
N GLY A 178 9.86 -1.33 10.52
CA GLY A 178 9.44 -2.56 11.19
C GLY A 178 9.93 -2.62 12.63
N ASP A 179 11.20 -2.29 12.86
CA ASP A 179 11.80 -2.27 14.19
C ASP A 179 11.18 -1.18 15.07
N ARG A 180 10.88 -0.02 14.50
CA ARG A 180 10.20 1.06 15.24
C ARG A 180 8.75 0.73 15.59
N LEU A 181 8.06 -0.04 14.74
CA LEU A 181 6.68 -0.45 14.98
C LEU A 181 6.57 -1.64 15.95
N TYR A 182 7.48 -2.61 15.85
CA TYR A 182 7.32 -3.91 16.51
C TYR A 182 8.46 -4.29 17.45
N GLY A 183 9.52 -3.51 17.51
CA GLY A 183 10.76 -3.85 18.19
C GLY A 183 11.72 -4.66 17.29
N LEU A 184 12.96 -4.75 17.73
CA LEU A 184 14.00 -5.49 17.01
C LEU A 184 13.66 -7.00 16.96
N ALA A 185 13.80 -7.57 15.79
CA ALA A 185 13.83 -9.02 15.64
C ALA A 185 15.22 -9.52 16.08
N HIS A 186 15.27 -10.20 17.20
CA HIS A 186 16.48 -10.88 17.70
C HIS A 186 16.51 -12.33 17.24
#